data_b91eff2a5e4a97c33bb171858399c49e
#
_entry.id   b91eff2a5e4a97c33bb171858399c49e
#
_cell.length_a   1.000
_cell.length_b   1.000
_cell.length_c   1.000
_cell.angle_alpha   90.00
_cell.angle_beta   90.00
_cell.angle_gamma   90.00
#
_symmetry.space_group_name_H-M   'P 1'
#
loop_
_entity.id
_entity.type
_entity.pdbx_description
1 polymer ?
#
loop_
_entity_poly.entity_id
_entity_poly.type
_entity_poly.pdbx_seq_one_letter_code
_entity_poly.pdbx_strand_id
1 'polypeptide(L)'
;MRKGLLVILLLCSIAGMSWNWWPLPMAEPDTTDRDSLIYLAGLSATAGSGRFSASMISENEQGATAITPFSGSLRAAIIKPATRPRRWYDYDGAIDITGMIHSPLDEAIYGNGQGRFPVYRGKQGSVIIRQCYAHVRLYIIDFSAGVMPVSDHMDTPLGTGSLLLSHNAPSMPTLHIGIDRWTPIPGLFGYLEIKGGLTHAWLTDNIAVHNSMLHYKYAGAQLGGRLPVNISYEFHHAAQWGGYDAAGNDLGNDLHSFKNVFLAHSGGHSYNESFNAQGNHLGSQQLALTLQGKGWHIKGYWQNLLEDNFNFIGRGQNLSDGRWGIS
;
A
#
# COMPACT_ATOMS: atom_id res chain seq x y z
N MET A 1 36.40 4.90 3.86
CA MET A 1 35.19 4.24 3.38
C MET A 1 35.00 2.91 4.13
N ARG A 2 34.34 2.91 5.25
CA ARG A 2 33.95 1.66 5.97
C ARG A 2 32.59 1.26 5.51
N LYS A 3 32.49 0.21 4.70
CA LYS A 3 31.23 -0.42 4.29
C LYS A 3 30.73 -1.22 5.49
N GLY A 4 29.75 -0.70 6.21
CA GLY A 4 29.08 -1.44 7.26
C GLY A 4 28.11 -2.45 6.63
N LEU A 5 28.48 -3.73 6.64
CA LEU A 5 27.58 -4.81 6.32
C LEU A 5 26.72 -5.10 7.55
N LEU A 6 25.47 -4.67 7.56
CA LEU A 6 24.52 -5.05 8.60
C LEU A 6 23.90 -6.40 8.22
N VAL A 7 24.45 -7.49 8.76
CA VAL A 7 23.88 -8.83 8.65
C VAL A 7 23.00 -9.05 9.86
N ILE A 8 21.69 -9.03 9.69
CA ILE A 8 20.76 -9.43 10.74
C ILE A 8 20.36 -10.88 10.48
N LEU A 9 20.97 -11.81 11.21
CA LEU A 9 20.57 -13.21 11.29
C LEU A 9 19.47 -13.35 12.34
N LEU A 10 18.25 -13.66 11.94
CA LEU A 10 17.17 -14.00 12.84
C LEU A 10 16.91 -15.52 12.79
N LEU A 11 17.28 -16.18 13.84
CA LEU A 11 17.01 -17.59 14.11
C LEU A 11 15.64 -17.75 14.77
N CYS A 12 14.81 -18.59 14.14
CA CYS A 12 13.68 -19.34 14.70
C CYS A 12 12.94 -18.77 15.92
N SER A 13 11.74 -18.34 15.74
CA SER A 13 10.74 -18.30 16.81
C SER A 13 10.04 -19.65 16.92
N ILE A 14 10.40 -20.44 17.93
CA ILE A 14 9.56 -21.50 18.44
C ILE A 14 8.51 -20.85 19.32
N ALA A 15 7.23 -21.12 19.03
CA ALA A 15 6.05 -20.66 19.73
C ALA A 15 5.62 -19.20 19.50
N GLY A 16 4.74 -18.98 18.52
CA GLY A 16 3.63 -18.02 18.63
C GLY A 16 3.93 -16.54 18.63
N MET A 17 5.14 -16.10 18.36
CA MET A 17 5.46 -14.69 18.18
C MET A 17 5.84 -14.42 16.73
N SER A 18 4.90 -13.91 15.97
CA SER A 18 5.21 -13.29 14.67
C SER A 18 5.96 -11.98 14.92
N TRP A 19 7.24 -11.97 14.63
CA TRP A 19 7.94 -10.72 14.42
C TRP A 19 7.54 -10.26 13.02
N ASN A 20 6.61 -9.32 12.95
CA ASN A 20 6.26 -8.65 11.73
C ASN A 20 7.52 -7.91 11.24
N TRP A 21 8.16 -8.49 10.24
CA TRP A 21 9.10 -7.75 9.42
C TRP A 21 8.25 -6.89 8.49
N TRP A 22 7.73 -5.86 9.07
CA TRP A 22 7.26 -4.70 8.34
C TRP A 22 8.31 -4.35 7.28
N PRO A 23 7.96 -3.95 6.03
CA PRO A 23 8.90 -3.23 5.19
C PRO A 23 9.48 -2.18 6.11
N LEU A 24 10.79 -2.28 6.38
CA LEU A 24 11.43 -1.37 7.34
C LEU A 24 10.82 -0.01 7.06
N PRO A 25 10.15 0.63 8.02
CA PRO A 25 9.65 1.98 7.81
C PRO A 25 10.84 2.68 7.24
N MET A 26 10.72 3.29 6.05
CA MET A 26 11.87 3.83 5.32
C MET A 26 12.79 4.41 6.36
N ALA A 27 13.85 3.65 6.68
CA ALA A 27 14.58 3.83 7.94
C ALA A 27 14.99 5.29 7.94
N GLU A 28 14.55 6.05 8.94
CA GLU A 28 14.93 7.45 8.99
C GLU A 28 16.45 7.44 8.83
N PRO A 29 16.99 7.97 7.74
CA PRO A 29 18.38 7.76 7.39
C PRO A 29 19.20 8.26 8.55
N ASP A 30 20.06 7.41 9.09
CA ASP A 30 21.03 7.81 10.10
C ASP A 30 21.71 9.08 9.55
N THR A 31 21.72 10.12 10.35
CA THR A 31 22.07 11.49 9.97
C THR A 31 23.51 11.64 9.51
N THR A 32 24.30 10.59 9.59
CA THR A 32 25.75 10.64 9.42
C THR A 32 26.27 10.13 8.07
N ASP A 33 25.53 9.30 7.32
CA ASP A 33 26.01 8.78 6.04
C ASP A 33 24.90 8.79 4.96
N ARG A 34 24.81 9.92 4.26
CA ARG A 34 23.73 10.23 3.31
C ARG A 34 23.74 9.45 1.99
N ASP A 35 24.81 8.75 1.69
CA ASP A 35 25.00 8.03 0.43
C ASP A 35 25.21 6.53 0.62
N SER A 36 24.92 6.00 1.81
CA SER A 36 25.07 4.57 2.08
C SER A 36 23.95 3.73 1.45
N LEU A 37 24.34 2.59 0.94
CA LEU A 37 23.40 1.53 0.55
C LEU A 37 23.18 0.61 1.76
N ILE A 38 21.94 0.22 1.97
CA ILE A 38 21.56 -0.78 2.96
C ILE A 38 21.45 -2.13 2.25
N TYR A 39 22.16 -3.13 2.76
CA TYR A 39 22.09 -4.51 2.30
C TYR A 39 21.36 -5.33 3.36
N LEU A 40 20.37 -6.11 2.94
CA LEU A 40 19.59 -6.97 3.82
C LEU A 40 19.63 -8.39 3.29
N ALA A 41 19.87 -9.35 4.18
CA ALA A 41 19.67 -10.77 3.93
C ALA A 41 18.84 -11.35 5.08
N GLY A 42 17.86 -12.16 4.75
CA GLY A 42 16.95 -12.77 5.72
C GLY A 42 16.66 -14.22 5.37
N LEU A 43 16.53 -15.05 6.42
CA LEU A 43 16.06 -16.42 6.33
C LEU A 43 14.89 -16.58 7.28
N SER A 44 13.79 -17.15 6.81
CA SER A 44 12.65 -17.49 7.67
C SER A 44 12.17 -18.90 7.43
N ALA A 45 11.60 -19.48 8.46
CA ALA A 45 10.92 -20.78 8.38
C ALA A 45 9.68 -20.73 9.25
N THR A 46 8.60 -21.30 8.75
CA THR A 46 7.32 -21.43 9.46
C THR A 46 6.93 -22.89 9.51
N ALA A 47 6.51 -23.35 10.67
CA ALA A 47 5.95 -24.68 10.85
C ALA A 47 4.69 -24.59 11.72
N GLY A 48 3.65 -25.26 11.32
CA GLY A 48 2.37 -25.26 12.02
C GLY A 48 1.62 -26.56 11.82
N SER A 49 0.57 -26.74 12.63
CA SER A 49 -0.39 -27.82 12.48
C SER A 49 -1.68 -27.29 11.85
N GLY A 50 -2.34 -28.10 11.03
CA GLY A 50 -3.56 -27.73 10.34
C GLY A 50 -3.36 -27.55 8.85
N ARG A 51 -4.39 -26.99 8.19
CA ARG A 51 -4.40 -26.82 6.73
C ARG A 51 -3.70 -25.53 6.28
N PHE A 52 -3.75 -24.51 7.12
CA PHE A 52 -3.20 -23.17 6.85
C PHE A 52 -2.25 -22.74 7.97
N SER A 53 -1.31 -21.86 7.65
CA SER A 53 -0.56 -21.12 8.66
C SER A 53 -1.50 -20.17 9.45
N ALA A 54 -1.09 -19.77 10.64
CA ALA A 54 -1.80 -18.71 11.36
C ALA A 54 -1.75 -17.41 10.54
N SER A 55 -2.89 -16.72 10.43
CA SER A 55 -3.02 -15.50 9.60
C SER A 55 -2.00 -14.44 10.00
N MET A 56 -1.72 -14.29 11.30
CA MET A 56 -0.72 -13.35 11.82
C MET A 56 0.70 -13.55 11.27
N ILE A 57 1.00 -14.72 10.69
CA ILE A 57 2.31 -15.01 10.10
C ILE A 57 2.37 -14.56 8.65
N SER A 58 1.25 -14.64 7.93
CA SER A 58 1.17 -14.35 6.50
C SER A 58 0.58 -12.96 6.18
N GLU A 59 -0.07 -12.34 7.15
CA GLU A 59 -0.63 -10.99 7.01
C GLU A 59 0.46 -9.92 6.99
N ASN A 60 0.21 -8.85 6.23
CA ASN A 60 1.10 -7.70 6.10
C ASN A 60 2.49 -8.01 5.54
N GLU A 61 2.66 -9.14 4.87
CA GLU A 61 3.92 -9.58 4.27
C GLU A 61 3.98 -9.38 2.74
N GLN A 62 3.03 -8.66 2.18
CA GLN A 62 2.96 -8.38 0.72
C GLN A 62 2.98 -9.67 -0.12
N GLY A 63 2.33 -10.72 0.35
CA GLY A 63 2.30 -12.02 -0.30
C GLY A 63 3.62 -12.79 -0.26
N ALA A 64 4.63 -12.32 0.46
CA ALA A 64 5.94 -12.95 0.53
C ALA A 64 6.06 -14.08 1.56
N THR A 65 4.98 -14.40 2.26
CA THR A 65 4.88 -15.56 3.16
C THR A 65 3.73 -16.44 2.72
N ALA A 66 3.99 -17.76 2.61
CA ALA A 66 2.96 -18.70 2.22
C ALA A 66 1.94 -18.90 3.33
N ILE A 67 0.68 -19.07 2.95
CA ILE A 67 -0.41 -19.39 3.87
C ILE A 67 -0.45 -20.88 4.26
N THR A 68 0.53 -21.65 3.81
CA THR A 68 0.63 -23.10 4.10
C THR A 68 1.27 -23.35 5.47
N PRO A 69 1.00 -24.50 6.12
CA PRO A 69 1.55 -24.81 7.44
C PRO A 69 3.07 -24.83 7.51
N PHE A 70 3.72 -25.21 6.41
CA PHE A 70 5.19 -25.27 6.33
C PHE A 70 5.67 -24.40 5.20
N SER A 71 6.54 -23.45 5.51
CA SER A 71 7.20 -22.62 4.51
C SER A 71 8.59 -22.22 4.97
N GLY A 72 9.46 -21.95 3.99
CA GLY A 72 10.77 -21.35 4.21
C GLY A 72 11.02 -20.29 3.17
N SER A 73 11.71 -19.22 3.54
CA SER A 73 12.06 -18.17 2.60
C SER A 73 13.47 -17.65 2.79
N LEU A 74 14.07 -17.22 1.69
CA LEU A 74 15.33 -16.49 1.63
C LEU A 74 15.06 -15.13 0.99
N ARG A 75 15.39 -14.06 1.69
CA ARG A 75 15.23 -12.66 1.23
C ARG A 75 16.59 -12.01 1.03
N ALA A 76 16.73 -11.25 -0.04
CA ALA A 76 17.87 -10.39 -0.28
C ALA A 76 17.39 -9.02 -0.77
N ALA A 77 17.95 -7.95 -0.21
CA ALA A 77 17.60 -6.60 -0.64
C ALA A 77 18.82 -5.66 -0.67
N ILE A 78 18.74 -4.69 -1.58
CA ILE A 78 19.60 -3.53 -1.67
C ILE A 78 18.69 -2.31 -1.67
N ILE A 79 18.89 -1.42 -0.70
CA ILE A 79 18.05 -0.24 -0.52
C ILE A 79 18.94 1.00 -0.51
N LYS A 80 18.63 1.95 -1.37
CA LYS A 80 19.15 3.31 -1.31
C LYS A 80 18.07 4.17 -0.61
N PRO A 81 18.27 4.56 0.66
CA PRO A 81 17.31 5.40 1.34
C PRO A 81 17.31 6.82 0.76
N ALA A 82 16.18 7.51 0.91
CA ALA A 82 16.07 8.94 0.61
C ALA A 82 17.10 9.73 1.45
N THR A 83 17.67 10.76 0.86
CA THR A 83 18.51 11.71 1.59
C THR A 83 17.63 12.78 2.23
N ARG A 84 18.08 13.44 3.29
CA ARG A 84 17.27 14.43 4.00
C ARG A 84 16.87 15.63 3.12
N PRO A 85 15.67 16.21 3.33
CA PRO A 85 14.97 17.11 2.43
C PRO A 85 15.50 18.56 2.45
N ARG A 86 16.80 18.80 2.38
CA ARG A 86 17.35 20.17 2.23
C ARG A 86 17.75 20.53 0.81
N ARG A 87 17.68 19.55 -0.11
CA ARG A 87 17.99 19.78 -1.54
C ARG A 87 16.69 19.94 -2.32
N TRP A 88 16.77 20.65 -3.42
CA TRP A 88 15.64 20.78 -4.36
C TRP A 88 15.32 19.45 -5.08
N TYR A 89 16.20 18.44 -4.94
CA TYR A 89 15.96 17.07 -5.41
C TYR A 89 16.39 16.07 -4.36
N ASP A 90 15.75 14.93 -4.38
CA ASP A 90 16.08 13.74 -3.61
C ASP A 90 15.76 12.49 -4.43
N TYR A 91 16.37 11.37 -4.12
CA TYR A 91 16.07 10.10 -4.79
C TYR A 91 16.32 8.93 -3.85
N ASP A 92 15.53 7.89 -4.03
CA ASP A 92 15.67 6.61 -3.36
C ASP A 92 15.22 5.46 -4.28
N GLY A 93 15.41 4.26 -3.84
CA GLY A 93 15.01 3.07 -4.57
C GLY A 93 15.41 1.80 -3.85
N ALA A 94 14.82 0.70 -4.26
CA ALA A 94 15.12 -0.60 -3.69
C ALA A 94 15.03 -1.71 -4.74
N ILE A 95 15.82 -2.74 -4.52
CA ILE A 95 15.64 -4.07 -5.11
C ILE A 95 15.53 -5.03 -3.93
N ASP A 96 14.39 -5.71 -3.80
CA ASP A 96 14.08 -6.63 -2.71
C ASP A 96 13.36 -7.86 -3.27
N ILE A 97 13.99 -9.02 -3.12
CA ILE A 97 13.53 -10.28 -3.71
C ILE A 97 13.47 -11.34 -2.61
N THR A 98 12.41 -12.13 -2.63
CA THR A 98 12.23 -13.28 -1.75
C THR A 98 12.02 -14.54 -2.58
N GLY A 99 12.89 -15.53 -2.39
CA GLY A 99 12.64 -16.91 -2.82
C GLY A 99 11.93 -17.68 -1.71
N MET A 100 10.88 -18.40 -2.03
CA MET A 100 10.04 -19.11 -1.07
C MET A 100 9.81 -20.55 -1.51
N ILE A 101 9.86 -21.46 -0.56
CA ILE A 101 9.40 -22.86 -0.68
C ILE A 101 8.30 -23.10 0.35
N HIS A 102 7.33 -23.93 0.03
CA HIS A 102 6.21 -24.20 0.94
C HIS A 102 5.58 -25.57 0.66
N SER A 103 4.85 -26.08 1.66
CA SER A 103 4.04 -27.28 1.47
C SER A 103 2.95 -27.05 0.42
N PRO A 104 2.51 -28.09 -0.31
CA PRO A 104 1.46 -27.94 -1.32
C PRO A 104 0.16 -27.46 -0.65
N LEU A 105 -0.57 -26.60 -1.38
CA LEU A 105 -1.93 -26.20 -1.07
C LEU A 105 -2.71 -26.22 -2.38
N ASP A 106 -3.58 -27.20 -2.52
CA ASP A 106 -4.23 -27.46 -3.79
C ASP A 106 -5.43 -26.55 -4.06
N GLU A 107 -6.09 -26.03 -2.99
CA GLU A 107 -7.29 -25.22 -3.15
C GLU A 107 -7.46 -24.19 -2.00
N ALA A 108 -7.89 -23.00 -2.33
CA ALA A 108 -8.52 -22.07 -1.39
C ALA A 108 -10.04 -22.12 -1.58
N ILE A 109 -10.79 -22.22 -0.48
CA ILE A 109 -12.25 -22.19 -0.51
C ILE A 109 -12.69 -20.76 -0.22
N TYR A 110 -13.35 -20.12 -1.19
CA TYR A 110 -14.01 -18.83 -0.97
C TYR A 110 -15.42 -19.05 -0.41
N GLY A 111 -15.78 -18.23 0.58
CA GLY A 111 -16.93 -18.48 1.48
C GLY A 111 -18.33 -18.46 0.91
N ASN A 112 -18.54 -18.22 -0.38
CA ASN A 112 -19.87 -18.24 -1.01
C ASN A 112 -20.21 -19.53 -1.77
N GLY A 113 -19.35 -20.54 -1.70
CA GLY A 113 -19.61 -21.86 -2.31
C GLY A 113 -19.55 -21.92 -3.84
N GLN A 114 -19.31 -20.82 -4.52
CA GLN A 114 -19.36 -20.74 -5.98
C GLN A 114 -18.01 -20.82 -6.70
N GLY A 115 -16.90 -20.90 -5.99
CA GLY A 115 -15.61 -21.02 -6.65
C GLY A 115 -14.53 -21.64 -5.75
N ARG A 116 -13.79 -22.58 -6.30
CA ARG A 116 -12.53 -23.05 -5.77
C ARG A 116 -11.43 -22.42 -6.58
N PHE A 117 -10.70 -21.47 -6.01
CA PHE A 117 -9.55 -20.88 -6.68
C PHE A 117 -8.27 -21.57 -6.19
N PRO A 118 -7.50 -22.19 -7.08
CA PRO A 118 -6.21 -22.80 -6.72
C PRO A 118 -5.20 -21.68 -6.40
N VAL A 119 -4.78 -21.57 -5.15
CA VAL A 119 -3.83 -20.54 -4.74
C VAL A 119 -2.39 -20.96 -5.08
N TYR A 120 -2.05 -22.22 -4.88
CA TYR A 120 -0.70 -22.76 -5.10
C TYR A 120 -0.71 -24.09 -5.87
N ARG A 121 -1.66 -24.28 -6.78
CA ARG A 121 -1.86 -25.56 -7.47
C ARG A 121 -0.58 -26.07 -8.12
N GLY A 122 -0.08 -27.20 -7.64
CA GLY A 122 1.13 -27.84 -8.15
C GLY A 122 2.43 -27.06 -7.94
N LYS A 123 2.41 -25.88 -7.32
CA LYS A 123 3.60 -25.09 -7.02
C LYS A 123 4.01 -25.32 -5.57
N GLN A 124 5.29 -25.60 -5.36
CA GLN A 124 5.89 -25.72 -4.01
C GLN A 124 6.97 -24.69 -3.77
N GLY A 125 7.07 -23.70 -4.63
CA GLY A 125 8.01 -22.61 -4.53
C GLY A 125 7.70 -21.46 -5.47
N SER A 126 8.16 -20.31 -5.11
CA SER A 126 7.99 -19.07 -5.89
C SER A 126 9.13 -18.10 -5.64
N VAL A 127 9.33 -17.19 -6.58
CA VAL A 127 10.17 -16.01 -6.41
C VAL A 127 9.27 -14.79 -6.48
N ILE A 128 9.35 -13.94 -5.47
CA ILE A 128 8.53 -12.75 -5.32
C ILE A 128 9.45 -11.53 -5.34
N ILE A 129 9.14 -10.59 -6.20
CA ILE A 129 9.74 -9.26 -6.18
C ILE A 129 8.93 -8.43 -5.18
N ARG A 130 9.50 -8.21 -3.98
CA ARG A 130 8.87 -7.37 -2.96
C ARG A 130 8.94 -5.90 -3.34
N GLN A 131 10.08 -5.47 -3.88
CA GLN A 131 10.29 -4.13 -4.39
C GLN A 131 11.35 -4.14 -5.50
N CYS A 132 11.10 -3.39 -6.55
CA CYS A 132 12.08 -3.06 -7.58
C CYS A 132 11.66 -1.72 -8.17
N TYR A 133 12.01 -0.61 -7.50
CA TYR A 133 11.53 0.71 -7.87
C TYR A 133 12.63 1.78 -7.79
N ALA A 134 12.36 2.88 -8.46
CA ALA A 134 13.05 4.14 -8.30
C ALA A 134 12.05 5.24 -7.93
N HIS A 135 12.46 6.12 -7.02
CA HIS A 135 11.74 7.31 -6.63
C HIS A 135 12.63 8.54 -6.78
N VAL A 136 12.04 9.62 -7.24
CA VAL A 136 12.71 10.94 -7.38
C VAL A 136 11.75 12.01 -6.88
N ARG A 137 12.23 12.84 -5.97
CA ARG A 137 11.56 14.09 -5.59
C ARG A 137 12.23 15.27 -6.27
N LEU A 138 11.43 16.12 -6.89
CA LEU A 138 11.83 17.41 -7.42
C LEU A 138 11.02 18.49 -6.73
N TYR A 139 11.69 19.31 -5.91
CA TYR A 139 11.05 20.30 -5.02
C TYR A 139 10.00 19.65 -4.09
N ILE A 140 8.73 19.78 -4.44
CA ILE A 140 7.59 19.26 -3.68
C ILE A 140 6.92 18.06 -4.36
N ILE A 141 7.33 17.72 -5.58
CA ILE A 141 6.69 16.69 -6.40
C ILE A 141 7.49 15.40 -6.30
N ASP A 142 6.83 14.33 -5.95
CA ASP A 142 7.35 12.98 -5.85
C ASP A 142 6.92 12.19 -7.11
N PHE A 143 7.87 11.43 -7.69
CA PHE A 143 7.66 10.52 -8.81
C PHE A 143 8.21 9.16 -8.44
N SER A 144 7.43 8.11 -8.59
CA SER A 144 7.90 6.74 -8.38
C SER A 144 7.49 5.85 -9.54
N ALA A 145 8.36 4.92 -9.90
CA ALA A 145 8.09 3.92 -10.94
C ALA A 145 8.78 2.60 -10.60
N GLY A 146 8.07 1.50 -10.82
CA GLY A 146 8.59 0.15 -10.61
C GLY A 146 7.62 -0.78 -9.94
N VAL A 147 8.11 -1.91 -9.45
CA VAL A 147 7.32 -2.85 -8.64
C VAL A 147 7.42 -2.43 -7.19
N MET A 148 6.30 -2.02 -6.61
CA MET A 148 6.23 -1.54 -5.24
C MET A 148 4.83 -1.72 -4.65
N PRO A 149 4.67 -1.78 -3.33
CA PRO A 149 3.35 -1.73 -2.72
C PRO A 149 2.71 -0.36 -2.98
N VAL A 150 1.41 -0.34 -3.22
CA VAL A 150 0.67 0.92 -3.29
C VAL A 150 0.56 1.48 -1.89
N SER A 151 1.12 2.67 -1.67
CA SER A 151 1.08 3.35 -0.39
C SER A 151 -0.26 4.06 -0.19
N ASP A 152 -0.77 4.05 1.02
CA ASP A 152 -1.93 4.84 1.42
C ASP A 152 -1.58 6.30 1.76
N HIS A 153 -0.29 6.62 1.82
CA HIS A 153 0.23 7.94 2.18
C HIS A 153 -0.36 8.52 3.48
N MET A 154 -0.86 7.65 4.36
CA MET A 154 -1.37 8.05 5.68
C MET A 154 -0.23 8.11 6.69
N ASP A 155 -0.12 9.24 7.39
CA ASP A 155 0.90 9.46 8.42
C ASP A 155 0.48 8.82 9.76
N THR A 156 0.38 7.49 9.79
CA THR A 156 -0.01 6.74 10.99
C THR A 156 0.92 5.54 11.22
N PRO A 157 2.22 5.77 11.50
CA PRO A 157 3.20 4.68 11.60
C PRO A 157 2.88 3.67 12.72
N LEU A 158 2.14 4.07 13.75
CA LEU A 158 1.66 3.21 14.82
C LEU A 158 0.17 2.85 14.68
N GLY A 159 -0.45 3.23 13.57
CA GLY A 159 -1.86 2.93 13.30
C GLY A 159 -2.05 1.51 12.79
N THR A 160 -3.32 1.10 12.70
CA THR A 160 -3.72 -0.21 12.16
C THR A 160 -3.78 -0.25 10.63
N GLY A 161 -3.19 0.74 9.93
CA GLY A 161 -3.17 0.87 8.47
C GLY A 161 -4.40 1.58 7.89
N SER A 162 -4.59 1.47 6.59
CA SER A 162 -5.71 2.05 5.85
C SER A 162 -6.94 1.14 5.86
N LEU A 163 -8.14 1.72 5.75
CA LEU A 163 -9.35 0.95 5.43
C LEU A 163 -9.42 0.57 3.95
N LEU A 164 -8.74 1.33 3.10
CA LEU A 164 -8.82 1.19 1.65
C LEU A 164 -7.74 0.27 1.07
N LEU A 165 -6.53 0.35 1.58
CA LEU A 165 -5.38 -0.40 1.10
C LEU A 165 -4.83 -1.32 2.18
N SER A 166 -4.56 -2.56 1.80
CA SER A 166 -4.01 -3.60 2.67
C SER A 166 -2.52 -3.82 2.34
N HIS A 167 -1.74 -4.17 3.36
CA HIS A 167 -0.36 -4.61 3.17
C HIS A 167 -0.22 -6.10 2.83
N ASN A 168 -1.35 -6.80 2.61
CA ASN A 168 -1.35 -8.21 2.22
C ASN A 168 -1.12 -8.41 0.72
N ALA A 169 -1.54 -7.45 -0.09
CA ALA A 169 -1.39 -7.54 -1.54
C ALA A 169 0.09 -7.57 -1.95
N PRO A 170 0.49 -8.44 -2.88
CA PRO A 170 1.80 -8.38 -3.48
C PRO A 170 2.08 -7.02 -4.09
N SER A 171 3.34 -6.64 -4.12
CA SER A 171 3.78 -5.46 -4.87
C SER A 171 3.49 -5.63 -6.35
N MET A 172 3.12 -4.57 -7.01
CA MET A 172 2.71 -4.58 -8.41
C MET A 172 3.44 -3.48 -9.20
N PRO A 173 3.56 -3.62 -10.52
CA PRO A 173 4.04 -2.54 -11.38
C PRO A 173 3.21 -1.29 -11.15
N THR A 174 3.84 -0.19 -10.82
CA THR A 174 3.18 1.03 -10.34
C THR A 174 3.89 2.26 -10.87
N LEU A 175 3.10 3.25 -11.24
CA LEU A 175 3.53 4.63 -11.51
C LEU A 175 2.83 5.55 -10.52
N HIS A 176 3.57 6.45 -9.91
CA HIS A 176 3.05 7.42 -8.97
C HIS A 176 3.60 8.82 -9.23
N ILE A 177 2.74 9.82 -9.05
CA ILE A 177 3.09 11.24 -9.02
C ILE A 177 2.28 11.92 -7.92
N GLY A 178 2.94 12.70 -7.05
CA GLY A 178 2.24 13.35 -5.96
C GLY A 178 3.02 14.44 -5.25
N ILE A 179 2.36 15.04 -4.29
CA ILE A 179 2.90 15.84 -3.19
C ILE A 179 2.64 15.00 -1.94
N ASP A 180 3.55 14.10 -1.62
CA ASP A 180 3.30 13.03 -0.65
C ASP A 180 3.43 13.49 0.80
N ARG A 181 3.99 14.65 1.00
CA ARG A 181 4.17 15.26 2.34
C ARG A 181 3.29 16.49 2.50
N TRP A 182 2.85 16.74 3.71
CA TRP A 182 2.21 18.00 4.06
C TRP A 182 3.10 19.17 3.62
N THR A 183 2.64 19.93 2.65
CA THR A 183 3.40 21.00 1.99
C THR A 183 2.69 22.32 2.20
N PRO A 184 3.33 23.32 2.83
CA PRO A 184 2.73 24.59 3.09
C PRO A 184 2.40 25.35 1.81
N ILE A 185 1.21 25.91 1.71
CA ILE A 185 0.81 26.78 0.61
C ILE A 185 1.53 28.12 0.75
N PRO A 186 2.25 28.59 -0.30
CA PRO A 186 2.88 29.89 -0.30
C PRO A 186 1.89 31.02 0.02
N GLY A 187 2.31 31.96 0.84
CA GLY A 187 1.47 33.10 1.25
C GLY A 187 0.55 32.87 2.44
N LEU A 188 0.41 31.61 2.92
CA LEU A 188 -0.42 31.30 4.10
C LEU A 188 0.43 31.03 5.35
N PHE A 189 1.64 31.58 5.39
CA PHE A 189 2.54 31.59 6.55
C PHE A 189 2.82 30.22 7.17
N GLY A 190 2.54 29.12 6.44
CA GLY A 190 2.70 27.74 6.90
C GLY A 190 1.61 27.25 7.85
N TYR A 191 0.45 27.89 7.87
CA TYR A 191 -0.71 27.44 8.65
C TYR A 191 -1.65 26.53 7.87
N LEU A 192 -1.58 26.56 6.55
CA LEU A 192 -2.33 25.65 5.68
C LEU A 192 -1.36 24.85 4.84
N GLU A 193 -1.50 23.54 4.89
CA GLU A 193 -0.70 22.58 4.14
C GLU A 193 -1.60 21.67 3.33
N ILE A 194 -1.07 21.19 2.23
CA ILE A 194 -1.75 20.25 1.34
C ILE A 194 -0.86 19.05 1.05
N LYS A 195 -1.48 17.93 0.70
CA LYS A 195 -0.88 16.79 0.03
C LYS A 195 -1.86 16.19 -0.96
N GLY A 196 -1.36 15.40 -1.91
CA GLY A 196 -2.21 14.71 -2.88
C GLY A 196 -1.40 14.04 -3.96
N GLY A 197 -1.96 13.01 -4.56
CA GLY A 197 -1.25 12.26 -5.59
C GLY A 197 -2.15 11.34 -6.39
N LEU A 198 -1.55 10.80 -7.44
CA LEU A 198 -2.14 9.88 -8.39
C LEU A 198 -1.22 8.67 -8.53
N THR A 199 -1.80 7.50 -8.42
CA THR A 199 -1.12 6.22 -8.62
C THR A 199 -1.86 5.40 -9.66
N HIS A 200 -1.12 4.81 -10.57
CA HIS A 200 -1.63 3.81 -11.50
C HIS A 200 -0.81 2.54 -11.35
N ALA A 201 -1.49 1.41 -11.18
CA ALA A 201 -0.84 0.13 -10.99
C ALA A 201 -1.51 -0.96 -11.84
N TRP A 202 -0.73 -1.97 -12.22
CA TRP A 202 -1.18 -3.14 -12.97
C TRP A 202 -1.30 -4.31 -12.02
N LEU A 203 -2.52 -4.82 -11.86
CA LEU A 203 -2.78 -5.97 -11.01
C LEU A 203 -2.15 -7.23 -11.64
N THR A 204 -1.43 -7.98 -10.83
CA THR A 204 -0.67 -9.15 -11.28
C THR A 204 -1.39 -10.47 -11.05
N ASP A 205 -2.51 -10.44 -10.32
CA ASP A 205 -3.39 -11.58 -10.18
C ASP A 205 -4.38 -11.64 -11.37
N ASN A 206 -4.54 -12.79 -11.94
CA ASN A 206 -5.47 -13.03 -13.05
C ASN A 206 -6.53 -14.05 -12.62
N ILE A 207 -7.13 -13.85 -11.44
CA ILE A 207 -8.07 -14.83 -10.87
C ILE A 207 -9.46 -14.64 -11.45
N ALA A 208 -10.05 -13.47 -11.30
CA ALA A 208 -11.41 -13.18 -11.76
C ALA A 208 -11.41 -12.26 -12.98
N VAL A 209 -10.55 -11.27 -13.00
CA VAL A 209 -10.35 -10.34 -14.11
C VAL A 209 -8.89 -10.41 -14.52
N HIS A 210 -8.64 -10.59 -15.81
CA HIS A 210 -7.28 -10.65 -16.35
C HIS A 210 -6.80 -9.27 -16.78
N ASN A 211 -5.56 -8.94 -16.46
CA ASN A 211 -4.90 -7.68 -16.84
C ASN A 211 -5.64 -6.41 -16.37
N SER A 212 -6.33 -6.49 -15.24
CA SER A 212 -6.97 -5.32 -14.66
C SER A 212 -5.96 -4.34 -14.07
N MET A 213 -6.39 -3.11 -13.91
CA MET A 213 -5.58 -2.00 -13.43
C MET A 213 -6.19 -1.40 -12.17
N LEU A 214 -5.34 -0.78 -11.36
CA LEU A 214 -5.75 0.00 -10.21
C LEU A 214 -5.44 1.47 -10.48
N HIS A 215 -6.46 2.32 -10.36
CA HIS A 215 -6.29 3.76 -10.26
C HIS A 215 -6.50 4.16 -8.80
N TYR A 216 -5.53 4.85 -8.21
CA TYR A 216 -5.64 5.37 -6.86
C TYR A 216 -5.25 6.83 -6.83
N LYS A 217 -6.04 7.63 -6.12
CA LYS A 217 -5.78 9.05 -5.90
C LYS A 217 -6.14 9.46 -4.49
N TYR A 218 -5.46 10.48 -4.00
CA TYR A 218 -5.75 11.06 -2.70
C TYR A 218 -5.51 12.56 -2.73
N ALA A 219 -6.20 13.25 -1.83
CA ALA A 219 -6.00 14.66 -1.57
C ALA A 219 -6.27 14.94 -0.09
N GLY A 220 -5.51 15.85 0.49
CA GLY A 220 -5.65 16.25 1.87
C GLY A 220 -5.31 17.72 2.09
N ALA A 221 -5.92 18.28 3.13
CA ALA A 221 -5.62 19.61 3.65
C ALA A 221 -5.42 19.53 5.15
N GLN A 222 -4.46 20.30 5.67
CA GLN A 222 -4.14 20.37 7.09
C GLN A 222 -4.09 21.84 7.55
N LEU A 223 -4.82 22.15 8.60
CA LEU A 223 -4.78 23.44 9.30
C LEU A 223 -3.94 23.31 10.56
N GLY A 224 -3.13 24.33 10.83
CA GLY A 224 -2.23 24.35 11.97
C GLY A 224 -0.76 24.44 11.53
N GLY A 225 -0.29 23.48 10.74
CA GLY A 225 1.09 23.44 10.21
C GLY A 225 2.15 23.66 11.29
N ARG A 226 2.54 24.89 11.51
CA ARG A 226 3.56 25.27 12.50
C ARG A 226 3.07 25.26 13.96
N LEU A 227 1.77 25.12 14.17
CA LEU A 227 1.19 25.12 15.52
C LEU A 227 1.37 23.75 16.19
N PRO A 228 1.33 23.70 17.52
CA PRO A 228 1.34 22.43 18.24
C PRO A 228 0.05 21.61 18.06
N VAL A 229 -0.98 22.20 17.47
CA VAL A 229 -2.27 21.56 17.21
C VAL A 229 -2.54 21.63 15.70
N ASN A 230 -2.78 20.49 15.08
CA ASN A 230 -3.08 20.38 13.65
C ASN A 230 -4.37 19.58 13.46
N ILE A 231 -5.22 20.04 12.55
CA ILE A 231 -6.41 19.32 12.12
C ILE A 231 -6.23 19.01 10.62
N SER A 232 -6.34 17.74 10.25
CA SER A 232 -6.22 17.32 8.85
C SER A 232 -7.47 16.57 8.39
N TYR A 233 -7.81 16.76 7.13
CA TYR A 233 -8.80 15.98 6.41
C TYR A 233 -8.16 15.42 5.15
N GLU A 234 -8.39 14.13 4.90
CA GLU A 234 -7.88 13.41 3.75
C GLU A 234 -9.00 12.61 3.10
N PHE A 235 -9.01 12.62 1.78
CA PHE A 235 -9.88 11.79 0.97
C PHE A 235 -9.04 10.91 0.05
N HIS A 236 -9.38 9.62 0.01
CA HIS A 236 -8.71 8.59 -0.77
C HIS A 236 -9.72 7.88 -1.65
N HIS A 237 -9.34 7.56 -2.88
CA HIS A 237 -10.19 6.89 -3.84
C HIS A 237 -9.38 5.88 -4.63
N ALA A 238 -9.83 4.64 -4.64
CA ALA A 238 -9.29 3.57 -5.46
C ALA A 238 -10.37 3.05 -6.43
N ALA A 239 -9.95 2.67 -7.62
CA ALA A 239 -10.82 2.04 -8.60
C ALA A 239 -10.06 0.92 -9.32
N GLN A 240 -10.58 -0.30 -9.25
CA GLN A 240 -10.16 -1.39 -10.12
C GLN A 240 -10.92 -1.25 -11.45
N TRP A 241 -10.20 -1.30 -12.57
CA TRP A 241 -10.78 -1.08 -13.88
C TRP A 241 -10.02 -1.80 -14.99
N GLY A 242 -10.63 -1.84 -16.17
CA GLY A 242 -10.01 -2.45 -17.35
C GLY A 242 -9.83 -3.95 -17.24
N GLY A 243 -9.08 -4.49 -18.16
CA GLY A 243 -8.83 -5.93 -18.27
C GLY A 243 -9.94 -6.67 -19.00
N TYR A 244 -10.00 -7.97 -18.77
CA TYR A 244 -10.93 -8.90 -19.43
C TYR A 244 -11.57 -9.78 -18.36
N ASP A 245 -12.86 -10.01 -18.47
CA ASP A 245 -13.57 -10.96 -17.60
C ASP A 245 -13.20 -12.43 -17.93
N ALA A 246 -13.73 -13.37 -17.16
CA ALA A 246 -13.47 -14.80 -17.37
C ALA A 246 -14.01 -15.33 -18.73
N ALA A 247 -14.92 -14.63 -19.38
CA ALA A 247 -15.42 -14.95 -20.71
C ALA A 247 -14.61 -14.30 -21.83
N GLY A 248 -13.63 -13.44 -21.50
CA GLY A 248 -12.80 -12.71 -22.44
C GLY A 248 -13.41 -11.41 -22.95
N ASN A 249 -14.47 -10.91 -22.32
CA ASN A 249 -15.05 -9.63 -22.67
C ASN A 249 -14.15 -8.49 -22.17
N ASP A 250 -13.94 -7.49 -23.02
CA ASP A 250 -13.21 -6.27 -22.68
C ASP A 250 -14.00 -5.42 -21.69
N LEU A 251 -13.38 -5.05 -20.57
CA LEU A 251 -13.95 -4.21 -19.52
C LEU A 251 -13.58 -2.72 -19.67
N GLY A 252 -13.05 -2.34 -20.83
CA GLY A 252 -12.69 -0.96 -21.17
C GLY A 252 -11.24 -0.61 -20.84
N ASN A 253 -10.36 -0.79 -21.83
CA ASN A 253 -8.91 -0.57 -21.68
C ASN A 253 -8.43 0.72 -22.37
N ASP A 254 -9.34 1.57 -22.85
CA ASP A 254 -9.04 2.76 -23.62
C ASP A 254 -8.99 4.03 -22.74
N LEU A 255 -8.56 5.14 -23.34
CA LEU A 255 -8.46 6.43 -22.67
C LEU A 255 -9.83 6.99 -22.24
N HIS A 256 -10.90 6.65 -22.98
CA HIS A 256 -12.25 7.06 -22.62
C HIS A 256 -12.69 6.37 -21.32
N SER A 257 -12.46 5.07 -21.21
CA SER A 257 -12.69 4.29 -20.01
C SER A 257 -11.87 4.81 -18.82
N PHE A 258 -10.58 5.10 -19.04
CA PHE A 258 -9.75 5.71 -18.01
C PHE A 258 -10.31 7.04 -17.51
N LYS A 259 -10.79 7.92 -18.42
CA LYS A 259 -11.42 9.19 -18.04
C LYS A 259 -12.67 8.98 -17.18
N ASN A 260 -13.53 8.01 -17.54
CA ASN A 260 -14.72 7.69 -16.76
C ASN A 260 -14.36 7.20 -15.36
N VAL A 261 -13.39 6.30 -15.26
CA VAL A 261 -12.86 5.79 -13.99
C VAL A 261 -12.25 6.91 -13.15
N PHE A 262 -11.44 7.77 -13.77
CA PHE A 262 -10.81 8.90 -13.09
C PHE A 262 -11.83 9.86 -12.48
N LEU A 263 -12.91 10.15 -13.19
CA LEU A 263 -13.96 11.06 -12.77
C LEU A 263 -15.11 10.35 -12.03
N ALA A 264 -15.05 9.04 -11.87
CA ALA A 264 -16.13 8.20 -11.35
C ALA A 264 -17.46 8.43 -12.12
N HIS A 265 -17.36 8.50 -13.45
CA HIS A 265 -18.53 8.62 -14.34
C HIS A 265 -19.02 7.25 -14.79
N SER A 266 -20.33 7.18 -15.06
CA SER A 266 -20.96 6.05 -15.75
C SER A 266 -20.54 5.99 -17.22
N GLY A 267 -20.80 4.87 -17.89
CA GLY A 267 -20.52 4.71 -19.31
C GLY A 267 -19.65 3.51 -19.66
N GLY A 268 -19.60 2.53 -18.76
CA GLY A 268 -18.90 1.27 -18.98
C GLY A 268 -19.56 0.33 -19.96
N HIS A 269 -18.90 -0.77 -20.27
CA HIS A 269 -19.30 -1.77 -21.25
C HIS A 269 -20.32 -2.78 -20.73
N SER A 270 -20.59 -2.79 -19.41
CA SER A 270 -21.60 -3.68 -18.81
C SER A 270 -22.91 -2.93 -18.51
N TYR A 271 -24.03 -3.68 -18.40
CA TYR A 271 -25.32 -3.11 -18.03
C TYR A 271 -25.27 -2.36 -16.69
N ASN A 272 -24.56 -2.91 -15.71
CA ASN A 272 -24.43 -2.28 -14.39
C ASN A 272 -23.64 -0.95 -14.47
N GLU A 273 -22.63 -0.86 -15.30
CA GLU A 273 -21.80 0.34 -15.47
C GLU A 273 -22.50 1.43 -16.29
N SER A 274 -23.61 1.13 -16.97
CA SER A 274 -24.44 2.14 -17.61
C SER A 274 -25.12 3.08 -16.61
N PHE A 275 -25.35 2.59 -15.39
CA PHE A 275 -26.00 3.34 -14.30
C PHE A 275 -25.04 3.69 -13.14
N ASN A 276 -23.97 2.92 -12.97
CA ASN A 276 -22.94 3.12 -11.97
C ASN A 276 -21.65 3.65 -12.60
N ALA A 277 -20.73 4.13 -11.77
CA ALA A 277 -19.40 4.50 -12.25
C ALA A 277 -18.70 3.29 -12.89
N GLN A 278 -17.99 3.53 -14.00
CA GLN A 278 -17.23 2.50 -14.69
C GLN A 278 -16.07 2.00 -13.83
N GLY A 279 -15.99 0.68 -13.62
CA GLY A 279 -15.03 0.03 -12.74
C GLY A 279 -15.58 -0.19 -11.32
N ASN A 280 -14.77 -0.78 -10.45
CA ASN A 280 -15.14 -1.04 -9.05
C ASN A 280 -14.48 0.01 -8.15
N HIS A 281 -15.28 0.93 -7.64
CA HIS A 281 -14.84 2.10 -6.89
C HIS A 281 -14.95 1.90 -5.39
N LEU A 282 -13.92 2.31 -4.67
CA LEU A 282 -13.88 2.33 -3.23
C LEU A 282 -13.23 3.62 -2.75
N GLY A 283 -13.85 4.29 -1.80
CA GLY A 283 -13.32 5.50 -1.21
C GLY A 283 -13.11 5.37 0.29
N SER A 284 -12.27 6.23 0.83
CA SER A 284 -12.20 6.46 2.27
C SER A 284 -11.92 7.92 2.57
N GLN A 285 -12.35 8.34 3.74
CA GLN A 285 -12.03 9.65 4.27
C GLN A 285 -11.43 9.53 5.67
N GLN A 286 -10.54 10.45 6.00
CA GLN A 286 -9.92 10.52 7.31
C GLN A 286 -9.99 11.93 7.85
N LEU A 287 -10.45 12.07 9.09
CA LEU A 287 -10.30 13.28 9.88
C LEU A 287 -9.31 12.97 11.01
N ALA A 288 -8.32 13.82 11.20
CA ALA A 288 -7.37 13.64 12.28
C ALA A 288 -7.08 14.93 13.04
N LEU A 289 -6.82 14.78 14.35
CA LEU A 289 -6.30 15.81 15.23
C LEU A 289 -4.93 15.37 15.71
N THR A 290 -3.93 16.21 15.44
CA THR A 290 -2.55 15.99 15.88
C THR A 290 -2.16 17.01 16.92
N LEU A 291 -1.63 16.53 18.03
CA LEU A 291 -1.02 17.32 19.08
C LEU A 291 0.46 17.01 19.14
N GLN A 292 1.31 18.02 19.12
CA GLN A 292 2.76 17.83 19.12
C GLN A 292 3.45 18.79 20.09
N GLY A 293 4.48 18.27 20.74
CA GLY A 293 5.31 19.04 21.66
C GLY A 293 6.75 18.56 21.64
N LYS A 294 7.57 19.07 22.53
CA LYS A 294 8.98 18.69 22.59
C LYS A 294 9.13 17.21 22.99
N GLY A 295 9.46 16.35 22.01
CA GLY A 295 9.72 14.93 22.25
C GLY A 295 8.47 14.04 22.33
N TRP A 296 7.29 14.56 21.99
CA TRP A 296 6.06 13.76 21.92
C TRP A 296 5.17 14.20 20.77
N HIS A 297 4.37 13.28 20.27
CA HIS A 297 3.40 13.44 19.20
C HIS A 297 2.24 12.49 19.47
N ILE A 298 1.01 13.01 19.41
CA ILE A 298 -0.21 12.23 19.57
C ILE A 298 -1.12 12.56 18.39
N LYS A 299 -1.61 11.55 17.70
CA LYS A 299 -2.57 11.69 16.61
C LYS A 299 -3.83 10.88 16.93
N GLY A 300 -4.95 11.54 17.12
CA GLY A 300 -6.26 10.92 17.12
C GLY A 300 -6.86 10.99 15.73
N TYR A 301 -7.44 9.90 15.21
CA TYR A 301 -8.03 9.89 13.90
C TYR A 301 -9.31 9.08 13.83
N TRP A 302 -10.15 9.45 12.88
CA TRP A 302 -11.33 8.72 12.45
C TRP A 302 -11.24 8.47 10.95
N GLN A 303 -11.53 7.24 10.55
CA GLN A 303 -11.60 6.81 9.15
C GLN A 303 -12.94 6.18 8.85
N ASN A 304 -13.45 6.45 7.66
CA ASN A 304 -14.71 5.92 7.17
C ASN A 304 -14.54 5.41 5.75
N LEU A 305 -15.19 4.27 5.43
CA LEU A 305 -15.18 3.66 4.11
C LEU A 305 -16.43 4.13 3.34
N LEU A 306 -16.26 4.43 2.07
CA LEU A 306 -17.30 4.87 1.15
C LEU A 306 -17.38 3.89 -0.02
N GLU A 307 -18.51 3.24 -0.18
CA GLU A 307 -18.82 2.35 -1.31
C GLU A 307 -19.88 2.96 -2.22
N ASP A 308 -19.76 2.68 -3.51
CA ASP A 308 -20.76 2.82 -4.61
C ASP A 308 -21.51 4.14 -4.78
N ASN A 309 -21.42 5.09 -3.91
CA ASN A 309 -22.09 6.37 -4.12
C ASN A 309 -21.33 7.46 -3.39
N PHE A 310 -20.39 8.06 -4.09
CA PHE A 310 -19.60 9.18 -3.58
C PHE A 310 -20.44 10.43 -3.29
N ASN A 311 -21.60 10.25 -2.68
CA ASN A 311 -22.34 11.37 -2.13
C ASN A 311 -21.58 11.91 -0.93
N PHE A 312 -20.55 12.68 -1.25
CA PHE A 312 -19.72 13.44 -0.34
C PHE A 312 -20.53 14.02 0.80
N ILE A 313 -20.06 13.79 2.02
CA ILE A 313 -20.33 14.57 3.24
C ILE A 313 -21.82 14.71 3.64
N GLY A 314 -22.78 14.53 2.73
CA GLY A 314 -24.17 14.91 3.00
C GLY A 314 -25.12 13.79 3.42
N ARG A 315 -24.83 12.53 3.15
CA ARG A 315 -25.77 11.43 3.43
C ARG A 315 -25.39 10.50 4.58
N GLY A 316 -24.21 10.69 5.19
CA GLY A 316 -23.87 10.03 6.44
C GLY A 316 -23.89 8.50 6.43
N GLN A 317 -23.77 7.87 5.26
CA GLN A 317 -23.65 6.42 5.18
C GLN A 317 -22.38 6.00 5.94
N ASN A 318 -22.55 5.06 6.86
CA ASN A 318 -21.48 4.48 7.66
C ASN A 318 -20.70 5.47 8.56
N LEU A 319 -21.23 6.64 8.88
CA LEU A 319 -20.55 7.57 9.80
C LEU A 319 -20.29 6.97 11.18
N SER A 320 -21.20 6.07 11.62
CA SER A 320 -21.05 5.34 12.89
C SER A 320 -20.11 4.15 12.80
N ASP A 321 -19.88 3.59 11.60
CA ASP A 321 -19.10 2.38 11.37
C ASP A 321 -17.62 2.69 11.04
N GLY A 322 -17.19 3.89 11.33
CA GLY A 322 -15.82 4.32 11.14
C GLY A 322 -14.84 3.65 12.09
N ARG A 323 -13.58 3.64 11.71
CA ARG A 323 -12.47 3.24 12.55
C ARG A 323 -11.92 4.44 13.30
N TRP A 324 -11.82 4.32 14.61
CA TRP A 324 -11.16 5.30 15.47
C TRP A 324 -9.81 4.78 15.93
N GLY A 325 -8.81 5.64 16.00
CA GLY A 325 -7.49 5.26 16.46
C GLY A 325 -6.76 6.43 17.12
N ILE A 326 -5.78 6.05 17.92
CA ILE A 326 -4.81 6.96 18.56
C ILE A 326 -3.43 6.38 18.31
N SER A 327 -2.49 7.20 17.88
CA SER A 327 -1.09 6.85 17.67
C SER A 327 -0.14 7.90 18.25
#